data_510d9fdb6515b4f5c8da83e4e4c13d65
#
_entry.id   510d9fdb6515b4f5c8da83e4e4c13d65
#
_cell.length_a   1.000
_cell.length_b   1.000
_cell.length_c   1.000
_cell.angle_alpha   90.00
_cell.angle_beta   90.00
_cell.angle_gamma   90.00
#
_symmetry.space_group_name_H-M   'P 1'
#
loop_
_entity.id
_entity.type
_entity.pdbx_description
1 polymer ?
#
loop_
_entity_poly.entity_id
_entity_poly.type
_entity_poly.pdbx_seq_one_letter_code
_entity_poly.pdbx_strand_id
1 'polypeptide(L)'
;MKDAKPSFQDQVDAYLIRHRSILDVLSKLDESTARVNRAVVKAVTTCGCISINAGKQQFPTDVGLGELRAYLHTHLNGTLCDRCREMIETEIGSALFYTAGLCSLLDLDLGQIQEKQHSRINSLGIFNLT
;
A
#
# COMPACT_ATOMS: atom_id res chain seq x y z
N MET A 1 0.68 14.30 -33.28
CA MET A 1 0.86 13.25 -32.29
C MET A 1 0.91 13.85 -30.92
N LYS A 2 0.05 13.41 -30.06
CA LYS A 2 0.10 13.87 -28.67
C LYS A 2 1.25 13.17 -27.98
N ASP A 3 2.18 13.93 -27.43
CA ASP A 3 3.19 13.39 -26.54
C ASP A 3 2.50 12.96 -25.27
N ALA A 4 2.21 11.66 -25.15
CA ALA A 4 1.65 11.11 -23.94
C ALA A 4 2.68 11.23 -22.82
N LYS A 5 2.27 11.73 -21.66
CA LYS A 5 3.13 11.75 -20.49
C LYS A 5 3.51 10.31 -20.14
N PRO A 6 4.79 10.04 -19.79
CA PRO A 6 5.18 8.71 -19.36
C PRO A 6 4.37 8.30 -18.14
N SER A 7 4.01 7.02 -18.07
CA SER A 7 3.36 6.48 -16.90
C SER A 7 4.32 6.47 -15.71
N PHE A 8 3.79 6.27 -14.52
CA PHE A 8 4.62 6.09 -13.32
C PHE A 8 5.64 4.97 -13.53
N GLN A 9 5.22 3.84 -14.09
CA GLN A 9 6.11 2.71 -14.36
C GLN A 9 7.20 3.07 -15.36
N ASP A 10 6.89 3.83 -16.41
CA ASP A 10 7.89 4.28 -17.39
C ASP A 10 8.94 5.16 -16.73
N GLN A 11 8.52 6.05 -15.84
CA GLN A 11 9.46 6.91 -15.10
C GLN A 11 10.34 6.08 -14.17
N VAL A 12 9.76 5.12 -13.47
CA VAL A 12 10.51 4.22 -12.59
C VAL A 12 11.55 3.46 -13.39
N ASP A 13 11.18 2.89 -14.52
CA ASP A 13 12.11 2.15 -15.38
C ASP A 13 13.29 3.02 -15.82
N ALA A 14 13.04 4.28 -16.17
CA ALA A 14 14.06 5.22 -16.57
C ALA A 14 15.07 5.54 -15.45
N TYR A 15 14.63 5.56 -14.20
CA TYR A 15 15.45 5.92 -13.04
C TYR A 15 15.95 4.73 -12.23
N LEU A 16 15.54 3.51 -12.58
CA LEU A 16 15.98 2.29 -11.90
C LEU A 16 17.37 1.90 -12.38
N ILE A 17 18.39 2.55 -11.85
CA ILE A 17 19.78 2.39 -12.27
C ILE A 17 20.59 1.58 -11.27
N ARG A 18 20.58 1.97 -9.99
CA ARG A 18 21.40 1.34 -8.95
C ARG A 18 20.93 -0.07 -8.60
N HIS A 19 19.64 -0.31 -8.63
CA HIS A 19 19.02 -1.57 -8.22
C HIS A 19 18.28 -2.19 -9.38
N ARG A 20 19.02 -2.41 -10.48
CA ARG A 20 18.43 -2.99 -11.70
C ARG A 20 18.46 -4.51 -11.71
N SER A 21 19.23 -5.14 -10.82
CA SER A 21 19.16 -6.58 -10.66
C SER A 21 17.84 -6.96 -10.00
N ILE A 22 17.23 -8.02 -10.51
CA ILE A 22 15.97 -8.55 -9.92
C ILE A 22 16.17 -8.90 -8.44
N LEU A 23 17.34 -9.39 -8.08
CA LEU A 23 17.64 -9.73 -6.68
C LEU A 23 17.66 -8.49 -5.79
N ASP A 24 18.24 -7.41 -6.30
CA ASP A 24 18.26 -6.12 -5.59
C ASP A 24 16.85 -5.54 -5.45
N VAL A 25 16.07 -5.58 -6.53
CA VAL A 25 14.70 -5.04 -6.50
C VAL A 25 13.85 -5.81 -5.49
N LEU A 26 13.96 -7.13 -5.45
CA LEU A 26 13.22 -7.94 -4.47
C LEU A 26 13.62 -7.59 -3.04
N SER A 27 14.91 -7.44 -2.77
CA SER A 27 15.41 -7.04 -1.46
C SER A 27 14.94 -5.63 -1.07
N LYS A 28 14.97 -4.70 -2.03
CA LYS A 28 14.52 -3.32 -1.80
C LYS A 28 13.01 -3.22 -1.59
N LEU A 29 12.25 -4.04 -2.28
CA LEU A 29 10.80 -4.08 -2.08
C LEU A 29 10.48 -4.57 -0.65
N ASP A 30 11.13 -5.61 -0.21
CA ASP A 30 10.97 -6.14 1.15
C ASP A 30 11.37 -5.09 2.19
N GLU A 31 12.53 -4.45 2.01
CA GLU A 31 12.99 -3.36 2.88
C GLU A 31 12.00 -2.20 2.91
N SER A 32 11.47 -1.80 1.76
CA SER A 32 10.51 -0.69 1.65
C SER A 32 9.23 -0.98 2.42
N THR A 33 8.73 -2.20 2.36
CA THR A 33 7.55 -2.62 3.11
C THR A 33 7.81 -2.53 4.62
N ALA A 34 8.97 -2.99 5.06
CA ALA A 34 9.37 -2.88 6.46
C ALA A 34 9.47 -1.41 6.91
N ARG A 35 9.94 -0.53 6.04
CA ARG A 35 10.03 0.90 6.34
C ARG A 35 8.65 1.56 6.48
N VAL A 36 7.69 1.16 5.66
CA VAL A 36 6.29 1.61 5.82
C VAL A 36 5.79 1.24 7.20
N ASN A 37 5.95 -0.02 7.59
CA ASN A 37 5.54 -0.51 8.91
C ASN A 37 6.19 0.29 10.03
N ARG A 38 7.50 0.52 9.93
CA ARG A 38 8.25 1.27 10.94
C ARG A 38 7.79 2.72 11.03
N ALA A 39 7.50 3.36 9.91
CA ALA A 39 7.02 4.76 9.89
C ALA A 39 5.69 4.88 10.63
N VAL A 40 4.77 3.93 10.42
CA VAL A 40 3.49 3.90 11.13
C VAL A 40 3.71 3.65 12.62
N VAL A 41 4.55 2.68 12.97
CA VAL A 41 4.88 2.40 14.38
C VAL A 41 5.44 3.63 15.07
N LYS A 42 6.34 4.37 14.42
CA LYS A 42 6.91 5.60 14.98
C LYS A 42 5.88 6.72 15.14
N ALA A 43 4.90 6.80 14.28
CA ALA A 43 3.81 7.76 14.43
C ALA A 43 3.04 7.50 15.75
N VAL A 44 2.95 6.23 16.14
CA VAL A 44 2.32 5.83 17.41
C VAL A 44 3.27 6.02 18.59
N THR A 45 4.46 5.43 18.51
CA THR A 45 5.35 5.28 19.68
C THR A 45 6.29 6.44 19.91
N THR A 46 6.63 7.20 18.87
CA THR A 46 7.54 8.33 18.98
C THR A 46 6.80 9.66 18.96
N CYS A 47 5.93 9.86 17.99
CA CYS A 47 5.16 11.10 17.86
C CYS A 47 3.91 11.10 18.74
N GLY A 48 3.13 10.05 18.68
CA GLY A 48 1.88 9.94 19.42
C GLY A 48 0.69 10.65 18.78
N CYS A 49 0.81 11.14 17.52
CA CYS A 49 -0.31 11.77 16.82
C CYS A 49 -1.44 10.79 16.54
N ILE A 50 -1.12 9.52 16.44
CA ILE A 50 -2.08 8.43 16.38
C ILE A 50 -1.77 7.44 17.49
N SER A 51 -2.79 6.69 17.90
CA SER A 51 -2.64 5.64 18.91
C SER A 51 -3.43 4.42 18.49
N ILE A 52 -3.03 3.28 19.01
CA ILE A 52 -3.68 2.01 18.75
C ILE A 52 -4.25 1.49 20.05
N ASN A 53 -5.55 1.19 20.05
CA ASN A 53 -6.23 0.57 21.17
C ASN A 53 -6.98 -0.66 20.64
N ALA A 54 -6.27 -1.78 20.61
CA ALA A 54 -6.79 -3.02 20.04
C ALA A 54 -7.59 -3.80 21.07
N GLY A 55 -8.69 -4.36 20.63
CA GLY A 55 -9.54 -5.21 21.42
C GLY A 55 -10.24 -6.22 20.54
N LYS A 56 -10.98 -7.12 21.14
CA LYS A 56 -11.71 -8.14 20.42
C LYS A 56 -12.79 -7.51 19.54
N GLN A 57 -12.83 -7.88 18.27
CA GLN A 57 -13.88 -7.43 17.36
C GLN A 57 -15.22 -8.05 17.73
N GLN A 58 -16.29 -7.29 17.56
CA GLN A 58 -17.65 -7.76 17.77
C GLN A 58 -18.25 -8.14 16.40
N PHE A 59 -18.76 -9.36 16.31
CA PHE A 59 -19.38 -9.86 15.09
C PHE A 59 -20.85 -10.21 15.38
N PRO A 60 -21.79 -9.25 15.22
CA PRO A 60 -23.20 -9.55 15.37
C PRO A 60 -23.64 -10.64 14.39
N THR A 61 -24.43 -11.60 14.88
CA THR A 61 -24.87 -12.74 14.07
C THR A 61 -26.10 -12.44 13.21
N ASP A 62 -26.78 -11.31 13.49
CA ASP A 62 -28.02 -10.92 12.85
C ASP A 62 -27.85 -9.88 11.74
N VAL A 63 -26.61 -9.59 11.35
CA VAL A 63 -26.32 -8.62 10.29
C VAL A 63 -25.61 -9.32 9.11
N GLY A 64 -25.83 -8.81 7.90
CA GLY A 64 -25.17 -9.29 6.71
C GLY A 64 -23.69 -8.92 6.68
N LEU A 65 -22.91 -9.64 5.87
CA LEU A 65 -21.47 -9.39 5.74
C LEU A 65 -21.16 -7.96 5.31
N GLY A 66 -21.97 -7.37 4.42
CA GLY A 66 -21.78 -6.00 3.98
C GLY A 66 -22.02 -4.96 5.07
N GLU A 67 -22.77 -5.31 6.10
CA GLU A 67 -23.10 -4.42 7.22
C GLU A 67 -22.11 -4.51 8.37
N LEU A 68 -21.27 -5.56 8.40
CA LEU A 68 -20.29 -5.79 9.47
C LEU A 68 -19.32 -4.61 9.62
N ARG A 69 -19.01 -3.91 8.54
CA ARG A 69 -18.11 -2.76 8.57
C ARG A 69 -18.49 -1.73 9.64
N ALA A 70 -19.78 -1.53 9.86
CA ALA A 70 -20.27 -0.57 10.84
C ALA A 70 -19.96 -0.99 12.29
N TYR A 71 -19.73 -2.28 12.51
CA TYR A 71 -19.48 -2.86 13.84
C TYR A 71 -17.99 -3.17 14.08
N LEU A 72 -17.17 -3.10 13.05
CA LEU A 72 -15.74 -3.37 13.16
C LEU A 72 -14.97 -2.09 13.46
N HIS A 73 -13.95 -2.22 14.28
CA HIS A 73 -13.08 -1.10 14.66
C HIS A 73 -11.73 -1.22 13.98
N THR A 74 -11.17 -0.10 13.57
CA THR A 74 -9.81 -0.06 13.04
C THR A 74 -8.76 -0.18 14.14
N HIS A 75 -9.15 -0.02 15.40
CA HIS A 75 -8.29 0.09 16.57
C HIS A 75 -7.34 1.29 16.50
N LEU A 76 -7.56 2.18 15.54
CA LEU A 76 -6.74 3.35 15.33
C LEU A 76 -7.48 4.59 15.81
N ASN A 77 -6.82 5.42 16.61
CA ASN A 77 -7.35 6.67 17.13
C ASN A 77 -6.43 7.81 16.75
N GLY A 78 -7.01 8.99 16.57
CA GLY A 78 -6.27 10.19 16.25
C GLY A 78 -6.12 10.39 14.75
N THR A 79 -5.33 11.40 14.39
CA THR A 79 -5.10 11.81 13.01
C THR A 79 -3.62 12.07 12.82
N LEU A 80 -3.04 11.59 11.74
CA LEU A 80 -1.63 11.83 11.44
C LEU A 80 -1.35 13.33 11.40
N CYS A 81 -0.29 13.74 12.10
CA CYS A 81 0.25 15.09 11.93
C CYS A 81 0.92 15.21 10.56
N ASP A 82 1.16 16.43 10.11
CA ASP A 82 1.72 16.68 8.78
C ASP A 82 3.07 15.99 8.59
N ARG A 83 3.92 16.00 9.61
CA ARG A 83 5.25 15.36 9.54
C ARG A 83 5.14 13.84 9.40
N CYS A 84 4.34 13.17 10.20
CA CYS A 84 4.17 11.72 10.12
C CYS A 84 3.50 11.32 8.82
N ARG A 85 2.54 12.12 8.36
CA ARG A 85 1.91 11.91 7.06
C ARG A 85 2.93 11.91 5.93
N GLU A 86 3.77 12.94 5.89
CA GLU A 86 4.82 13.07 4.87
C GLU A 86 5.78 11.88 4.90
N MET A 87 6.21 11.47 6.09
CA MET A 87 7.12 10.33 6.24
C MET A 87 6.50 9.03 5.77
N ILE A 88 5.25 8.78 6.11
CA ILE A 88 4.54 7.56 5.69
C ILE A 88 4.31 7.58 4.18
N GLU A 89 3.89 8.72 3.63
CA GLU A 89 3.70 8.87 2.19
C GLU A 89 5.00 8.59 1.43
N THR A 90 6.12 9.10 1.92
CA THR A 90 7.44 8.88 1.31
C THR A 90 7.80 7.39 1.30
N GLU A 91 7.57 6.70 2.41
CA GLU A 91 7.89 5.27 2.49
C GLU A 91 6.95 4.42 1.61
N ILE A 92 5.67 4.76 1.55
CA ILE A 92 4.74 4.10 0.63
C ILE A 92 5.15 4.37 -0.82
N GLY A 93 5.57 5.60 -1.13
CA GLY A 93 6.08 5.95 -2.45
C GLY A 93 7.27 5.10 -2.85
N SER A 94 8.20 4.84 -1.93
CA SER A 94 9.35 3.97 -2.19
C SER A 94 8.91 2.52 -2.47
N ALA A 95 7.94 2.01 -1.73
CA ALA A 95 7.39 0.67 -1.98
C ALA A 95 6.73 0.59 -3.36
N LEU A 96 6.01 1.63 -3.76
CA LEU A 96 5.43 1.72 -5.11
C LEU A 96 6.51 1.77 -6.19
N PHE A 97 7.61 2.51 -5.94
CA PHE A 97 8.73 2.59 -6.86
C PHE A 97 9.30 1.20 -7.16
N TYR A 98 9.60 0.44 -6.12
CA TYR A 98 10.17 -0.91 -6.32
C TYR A 98 9.16 -1.92 -6.85
N THR A 99 7.88 -1.75 -6.54
CA THR A 99 6.81 -2.56 -7.15
C THR A 99 6.76 -2.33 -8.65
N ALA A 100 6.78 -1.06 -9.08
CA ALA A 100 6.79 -0.71 -10.49
C ALA A 100 8.07 -1.19 -11.18
N GLY A 101 9.22 -1.08 -10.50
CA GLY A 101 10.50 -1.57 -10.99
C GLY A 101 10.49 -3.08 -11.20
N LEU A 102 9.90 -3.82 -10.27
CA LEU A 102 9.73 -5.27 -10.40
C LEU A 102 8.88 -5.61 -11.62
N CYS A 103 7.78 -4.89 -11.82
CA CYS A 103 6.94 -5.08 -13.00
C CYS A 103 7.75 -4.88 -14.29
N SER A 104 8.54 -3.81 -14.37
CA SER A 104 9.36 -3.53 -15.56
C SER A 104 10.35 -4.66 -15.84
N LEU A 105 11.02 -5.18 -14.80
CA LEU A 105 12.00 -6.25 -14.97
C LEU A 105 11.36 -7.59 -15.39
N LEU A 106 10.12 -7.82 -15.02
CA LEU A 106 9.38 -9.03 -15.36
C LEU A 106 8.47 -8.88 -16.58
N ASP A 107 8.58 -7.75 -17.27
CA ASP A 107 7.75 -7.42 -18.43
C ASP A 107 6.24 -7.46 -18.10
N LEU A 108 5.90 -6.93 -16.93
CA LEU A 108 4.53 -6.76 -16.47
C LEU A 108 4.14 -5.29 -16.52
N ASP A 109 2.84 -5.03 -16.67
CA ASP A 109 2.29 -3.67 -16.69
C ASP A 109 1.53 -3.43 -15.39
N LEU A 110 2.02 -2.50 -14.57
CA LEU A 110 1.41 -2.18 -13.28
C LEU A 110 -0.02 -1.68 -13.43
N GLY A 111 -0.28 -0.86 -14.44
CA GLY A 111 -1.64 -0.37 -14.73
C GLY A 111 -2.62 -1.49 -15.01
N GLN A 112 -2.21 -2.48 -15.80
CA GLN A 112 -3.03 -3.67 -16.08
C GLN A 112 -3.25 -4.51 -14.83
N ILE A 113 -2.25 -4.64 -13.98
CA ILE A 113 -2.38 -5.36 -12.70
C ILE A 113 -3.43 -4.67 -11.83
N GLN A 114 -3.40 -3.34 -11.76
CA GLN A 114 -4.38 -2.56 -11.02
C GLN A 114 -5.79 -2.77 -11.57
N GLU A 115 -5.96 -2.74 -12.90
CA GLU A 115 -7.26 -2.98 -13.54
C GLU A 115 -7.78 -4.38 -13.26
N LYS A 116 -6.93 -5.39 -13.36
CA LYS A 116 -7.30 -6.77 -13.04
C LYS A 116 -7.75 -6.91 -11.60
N GLN A 117 -7.04 -6.28 -10.67
CA GLN A 117 -7.40 -6.33 -9.26
C GLN A 117 -8.72 -5.60 -9.00
N HIS A 118 -8.92 -4.46 -9.65
CA HIS A 118 -10.18 -3.72 -9.58
C HIS A 118 -11.35 -4.60 -10.04
N SER A 119 -11.19 -5.29 -11.17
CA SER A 119 -12.22 -6.21 -11.70
C SER A 119 -12.50 -7.37 -10.75
N ARG A 120 -11.46 -7.94 -10.13
CA ARG A 120 -11.62 -9.01 -9.14
C ARG A 120 -12.42 -8.53 -7.93
N ILE A 121 -12.10 -7.35 -7.42
CA ILE A 121 -12.83 -6.76 -6.30
C ILE A 121 -14.30 -6.55 -6.68
N ASN A 122 -14.56 -6.00 -7.86
CA ASN A 122 -15.94 -5.79 -8.34
C ASN A 122 -16.70 -7.10 -8.51
N SER A 123 -16.05 -8.16 -9.02
CA SER A 123 -16.71 -9.44 -9.28
C SER A 123 -16.95 -10.24 -8.01
N LEU A 124 -15.97 -10.27 -7.10
CA LEU A 124 -16.00 -11.08 -5.88
C LEU A 124 -16.51 -10.29 -4.68
N GLY A 125 -16.47 -8.96 -4.76
CA GLY A 125 -16.86 -8.10 -3.67
C GLY A 125 -16.10 -8.43 -2.38
N ILE A 126 -16.86 -8.57 -1.30
CA ILE A 126 -16.31 -8.83 0.03
C ILE A 126 -15.50 -10.15 0.10
N PHE A 127 -15.82 -11.12 -0.74
CA PHE A 127 -15.16 -12.42 -0.72
C PHE A 127 -13.73 -12.38 -1.26
N ASN A 128 -13.37 -11.32 -1.99
CA ASN A 128 -12.02 -11.15 -2.51
C ASN A 128 -11.01 -10.79 -1.41
N LEU A 129 -11.47 -10.47 -0.22
CA LEU A 129 -10.65 -9.96 0.88
C LEU A 129 -10.21 -11.02 1.88
N THR A 130 -10.52 -12.27 1.59
CA THR A 130 -10.16 -13.38 2.47
C THR A 130 -8.76 -13.92 2.22
#